data_9ae7d988263da25e546500514cfce6e4
#
_entry.id   9ae7d988263da25e546500514cfce6e4
#
_cell.length_a   1.000
_cell.length_b   1.000
_cell.length_c   1.000
_cell.angle_alpha   90.00
_cell.angle_beta   90.00
_cell.angle_gamma   90.00
#
_symmetry.space_group_name_H-M   'P 1'
#
loop_
_entity.id
_entity.type
_entity.pdbx_description
1 polymer ?
#
loop_
_entity_poly.entity_id
_entity_poly.type
_entity_poly.pdbx_seq_one_letter_code
_entity_poly.pdbx_strand_id
1 'polypeptide(L)'
;MSRGLGDVYKRQEMIRQTVYAVSENTAMPIYTGSLFEIENGIFKIIAIDGYRMAIRSENIDSDSKNAFVVPGKTQHEVLKLIIDDEETTEIIIGQRHIAFKIKNYKVISRLIEGTFIDYKSAIPKDTKTEVVINTRTIINAVERMSPINNDRMQSPVRCTFSDDEIKLSCISSIGRADDVISVPIVGESVEIGFNNKYLLDALKNADTDEIKLILNGPLMGMIVKPVKSDSYLSVVVPMRLANEN
;
A
#
# COMPACT_ATOMS: atom_id res chain seq x y z
N MET A 1 -9.96 -26.87 -12.67
CA MET A 1 -9.67 -26.05 -13.86
C MET A 1 -9.95 -24.61 -13.48
N SER A 2 -8.93 -23.80 -13.35
CA SER A 2 -9.06 -22.37 -13.05
C SER A 2 -9.57 -21.66 -14.31
N ARG A 3 -10.78 -21.12 -14.30
CA ARG A 3 -11.27 -20.18 -15.31
C ARG A 3 -10.57 -18.85 -15.10
N GLY A 4 -10.24 -18.16 -16.20
CA GLY A 4 -9.50 -16.90 -16.19
C GLY A 4 -10.13 -15.86 -15.26
N LEU A 5 -9.30 -15.34 -14.40
CA LEU A 5 -9.67 -14.27 -13.46
C LEU A 5 -9.81 -12.94 -14.22
N GLY A 6 -11.01 -12.39 -14.37
CA GLY A 6 -11.41 -11.07 -14.84
C GLY A 6 -10.40 -10.16 -15.60
N ASP A 7 -10.76 -8.97 -15.96
CA ASP A 7 -10.00 -8.01 -16.78
C ASP A 7 -8.50 -7.89 -16.48
N VAL A 8 -7.68 -7.92 -17.53
CA VAL A 8 -6.21 -7.93 -17.48
C VAL A 8 -5.64 -6.65 -16.87
N TYR A 9 -6.20 -5.51 -17.19
CA TYR A 9 -5.83 -4.20 -16.65
C TYR A 9 -5.88 -4.19 -15.11
N LYS A 10 -6.95 -4.72 -14.53
CA LYS A 10 -7.14 -4.79 -13.08
C LYS A 10 -6.09 -5.65 -12.37
N ARG A 11 -5.53 -6.67 -13.01
CA ARG A 11 -4.55 -7.59 -12.39
C ARG A 11 -3.15 -7.00 -12.31
N GLN A 12 -2.72 -6.31 -13.35
CA GLN A 12 -1.46 -5.58 -13.35
C GLN A 12 -1.50 -4.51 -12.25
N GLU A 13 -2.59 -3.76 -12.17
CA GLU A 13 -2.81 -2.80 -11.10
C GLU A 13 -2.79 -3.43 -9.72
N MET A 14 -3.46 -4.58 -9.54
CA MET A 14 -3.49 -5.26 -8.24
C MET A 14 -2.09 -5.59 -7.72
N ILE A 15 -1.22 -6.13 -8.59
CA ILE A 15 0.17 -6.42 -8.21
C ILE A 15 0.95 -5.13 -8.00
N ARG A 16 0.87 -4.17 -8.94
CA ARG A 16 1.59 -2.89 -8.88
C ARG A 16 1.26 -2.12 -7.61
N GLN A 17 -0.03 -2.05 -7.27
CA GLN A 17 -0.53 -1.32 -6.11
C GLN A 17 -0.24 -1.99 -4.76
N THR A 18 0.29 -3.22 -4.75
CA THR A 18 0.57 -3.93 -3.50
C THR A 18 2.02 -4.34 -3.32
N VAL A 19 2.72 -4.73 -4.39
CA VAL A 19 4.06 -5.32 -4.30
C VAL A 19 5.11 -4.39 -3.66
N TYR A 20 4.90 -3.08 -3.66
CA TYR A 20 5.79 -2.12 -3.01
C TYR A 20 5.83 -2.28 -1.47
N ALA A 21 4.80 -2.89 -0.89
CA ALA A 21 4.68 -3.11 0.55
C ALA A 21 5.18 -4.50 1.00
N VAL A 22 5.80 -5.30 0.13
CA VAL A 22 6.47 -6.52 0.56
C VAL A 22 7.77 -6.19 1.30
N SER A 23 8.13 -7.03 2.26
CA SER A 23 9.37 -6.88 3.02
C SER A 23 10.58 -7.31 2.20
N GLU A 24 11.67 -6.55 2.30
CA GLU A 24 12.99 -6.96 1.81
C GLU A 24 13.76 -7.80 2.85
N ASN A 25 13.27 -7.83 4.09
CA ASN A 25 13.90 -8.54 5.19
C ASN A 25 13.60 -10.05 5.11
N THR A 26 14.61 -10.83 4.81
CA THR A 26 14.53 -12.30 4.69
C THR A 26 14.44 -13.05 6.02
N ALA A 27 14.60 -12.37 7.16
CA ALA A 27 14.42 -12.98 8.48
C ALA A 27 12.96 -13.41 8.74
N MET A 28 12.00 -12.78 8.05
CA MET A 28 10.58 -13.15 8.08
C MET A 28 10.10 -13.47 6.66
N PRO A 29 10.40 -14.66 6.12
CA PRO A 29 10.19 -14.99 4.71
C PRO A 29 8.74 -14.79 4.24
N ILE A 30 7.75 -15.02 5.12
CA ILE A 30 6.34 -14.90 4.78
C ILE A 30 5.96 -13.48 4.30
N TYR A 31 6.65 -12.44 4.78
CA TYR A 31 6.43 -11.05 4.38
C TYR A 31 7.22 -10.62 3.13
N THR A 32 8.13 -11.48 2.62
CA THR A 32 8.81 -11.23 1.34
C THR A 32 7.93 -11.54 0.13
N GLY A 33 6.68 -11.88 0.37
CA GLY A 33 5.64 -12.09 -0.62
C GLY A 33 4.31 -11.46 -0.22
N SER A 34 3.36 -11.45 -1.14
CA SER A 34 2.00 -11.00 -0.89
C SER A 34 1.05 -12.19 -0.74
N LEU A 35 0.11 -12.08 0.18
CA LEU A 35 -1.01 -13.00 0.30
C LEU A 35 -1.99 -12.77 -0.85
N PHE A 36 -2.27 -13.81 -1.61
CA PHE A 36 -3.33 -13.88 -2.61
C PHE A 36 -4.49 -14.64 -1.98
N GLU A 37 -5.59 -13.98 -1.73
CA GLU A 37 -6.78 -14.52 -1.09
C GLU A 37 -7.96 -14.49 -2.07
N ILE A 38 -8.61 -15.62 -2.27
CA ILE A 38 -9.84 -15.76 -3.06
C ILE A 38 -10.90 -16.30 -2.12
N GLU A 39 -11.96 -15.53 -1.92
CA GLU A 39 -13.10 -15.94 -1.08
C GLU A 39 -14.35 -15.15 -1.47
N ASN A 40 -15.50 -15.85 -1.54
CA ASN A 40 -16.83 -15.24 -1.79
C ASN A 40 -16.87 -14.33 -3.04
N GLY A 41 -16.27 -14.77 -4.14
CA GLY A 41 -16.25 -13.98 -5.38
C GLY A 41 -15.34 -12.74 -5.34
N ILE A 42 -14.46 -12.62 -4.33
CA ILE A 42 -13.52 -11.51 -4.21
C ILE A 42 -12.10 -12.07 -4.26
N PHE A 43 -11.28 -11.48 -5.11
CA PHE A 43 -9.85 -11.70 -5.14
C PHE A 43 -9.13 -10.52 -4.49
N LYS A 44 -8.24 -10.81 -3.54
CA LYS A 44 -7.43 -9.81 -2.84
C LYS A 44 -5.96 -10.13 -2.95
N ILE A 45 -5.16 -9.09 -3.05
CA ILE A 45 -3.70 -9.15 -2.86
C ILE A 45 -3.35 -8.27 -1.67
N ILE A 46 -2.66 -8.83 -0.69
CA ILE A 46 -2.26 -8.16 0.55
C ILE A 46 -0.75 -8.27 0.71
N ALA A 47 -0.08 -7.13 0.88
CA ALA A 47 1.35 -7.04 1.16
C ALA A 47 1.58 -6.27 2.46
N ILE A 48 2.54 -6.72 3.29
CA ILE A 48 2.86 -6.14 4.60
C ILE A 48 4.36 -6.29 4.84
N ASP A 49 5.01 -5.24 5.37
CA ASP A 49 6.42 -5.28 5.81
C ASP A 49 6.62 -4.97 7.31
N GLY A 50 5.51 -4.77 8.04
CA GLY A 50 5.50 -4.39 9.46
C GLY A 50 5.42 -2.88 9.68
N TYR A 51 5.68 -2.05 8.68
CA TYR A 51 5.60 -0.59 8.74
C TYR A 51 4.51 -0.02 7.84
N ARG A 52 4.08 -0.78 6.89
CA ARG A 52 3.00 -0.44 5.95
C ARG A 52 2.28 -1.69 5.47
N MET A 53 1.08 -1.50 5.01
CA MET A 53 0.26 -2.53 4.40
C MET A 53 -0.41 -1.98 3.15
N ALA A 54 -0.53 -2.78 2.11
CA ALA A 54 -1.33 -2.48 0.94
C ALA A 54 -2.28 -3.63 0.65
N ILE A 55 -3.53 -3.30 0.35
CA ILE A 55 -4.59 -4.23 -0.02
C ILE A 55 -5.21 -3.76 -1.31
N ARG A 56 -5.34 -4.66 -2.27
CA ARG A 56 -6.09 -4.44 -3.50
C ARG A 56 -7.10 -5.56 -3.68
N SER A 57 -8.35 -5.20 -3.97
CA SER A 57 -9.48 -6.13 -4.07
C SER A 57 -10.19 -5.97 -5.40
N GLU A 58 -10.60 -7.08 -6.03
CA GLU A 58 -11.43 -7.11 -7.23
C GLU A 58 -12.47 -8.22 -7.14
N ASN A 59 -13.64 -7.96 -7.73
CA ASN A 59 -14.66 -8.97 -7.89
C ASN A 59 -14.27 -9.94 -9.01
N ILE A 60 -14.46 -11.23 -8.76
CA ILE A 60 -14.18 -12.29 -9.74
C ILE A 60 -15.36 -13.27 -9.79
N ASP A 61 -15.55 -13.87 -10.94
CA ASP A 61 -16.53 -14.97 -11.12
C ASP A 61 -15.90 -16.29 -10.67
N SER A 62 -15.84 -16.50 -9.34
CA SER A 62 -15.27 -17.72 -8.76
C SER A 62 -15.81 -17.96 -7.35
N ASP A 63 -16.36 -19.13 -7.12
CA ASP A 63 -16.78 -19.60 -5.78
C ASP A 63 -15.65 -20.32 -5.02
N SER A 64 -14.43 -20.30 -5.55
CA SER A 64 -13.29 -20.96 -4.90
C SER A 64 -12.88 -20.24 -3.63
N LYS A 65 -12.39 -21.02 -2.64
CA LYS A 65 -11.75 -20.48 -1.45
C LYS A 65 -10.29 -20.93 -1.45
N ASN A 66 -9.38 -19.98 -1.63
CA ASN A 66 -7.94 -20.23 -1.69
C ASN A 66 -7.17 -19.08 -1.04
N ALA A 67 -6.09 -19.40 -0.34
CA ALA A 67 -5.15 -18.43 0.21
C ALA A 67 -3.73 -18.98 0.08
N PHE A 68 -2.82 -18.19 -0.50
CA PHE A 68 -1.43 -18.60 -0.71
C PHE A 68 -0.52 -17.36 -0.86
N VAL A 69 0.76 -17.51 -0.52
CA VAL A 69 1.70 -16.39 -0.56
C VAL A 69 2.64 -16.51 -1.75
N VAL A 70 2.60 -15.48 -2.60
CA VAL A 70 3.41 -15.37 -3.83
C VAL A 70 4.63 -14.50 -3.55
N PRO A 71 5.88 -14.98 -3.84
CA PRO A 71 7.07 -14.17 -3.64
C PRO A 71 7.03 -12.83 -4.39
N GLY A 72 7.46 -11.75 -3.75
CA GLY A 72 7.53 -10.41 -4.37
C GLY A 72 8.41 -10.38 -5.62
N LYS A 73 9.53 -11.12 -5.61
CA LYS A 73 10.40 -11.28 -6.79
C LYS A 73 9.62 -11.83 -8.00
N THR A 74 8.76 -12.82 -7.79
CA THR A 74 7.91 -13.39 -8.84
C THR A 74 6.92 -12.35 -9.36
N GLN A 75 6.31 -11.58 -8.47
CA GLN A 75 5.37 -10.54 -8.83
C GLN A 75 6.03 -9.44 -9.68
N HIS A 76 7.27 -9.04 -9.34
CA HIS A 76 8.06 -8.09 -10.14
C HIS A 76 8.38 -8.63 -11.55
N GLU A 77 8.70 -9.93 -11.68
CA GLU A 77 8.93 -10.53 -13.01
C GLU A 77 7.63 -10.61 -13.81
N VAL A 78 6.52 -10.94 -13.18
CA VAL A 78 5.18 -10.94 -13.81
C VAL A 78 4.83 -9.54 -14.32
N LEU A 79 5.05 -8.49 -13.54
CA LEU A 79 4.80 -7.10 -13.96
C LEU A 79 5.59 -6.69 -15.20
N LYS A 80 6.83 -7.16 -15.36
CA LYS A 80 7.66 -6.84 -16.54
C LYS A 80 7.14 -7.49 -17.82
N LEU A 81 6.40 -8.59 -17.71
CA LEU A 81 5.88 -9.35 -18.85
C LEU A 81 4.48 -8.89 -19.29
N ILE A 82 3.74 -8.25 -18.41
CA ILE A 82 2.42 -7.66 -18.73
C ILE A 82 2.67 -6.28 -19.34
N ILE A 83 2.77 -6.20 -20.66
CA ILE A 83 3.10 -4.97 -21.39
C ILE A 83 1.84 -4.29 -21.93
N ASP A 84 0.75 -5.04 -22.15
CA ASP A 84 -0.45 -4.58 -22.85
C ASP A 84 -1.71 -4.86 -22.02
N ASP A 85 -2.60 -3.88 -22.00
CA ASP A 85 -3.81 -3.87 -21.15
C ASP A 85 -4.91 -4.84 -21.61
N GLU A 86 -4.82 -5.38 -22.83
CA GLU A 86 -5.84 -6.26 -23.40
C GLU A 86 -5.56 -7.78 -23.18
N GLU A 87 -4.48 -8.13 -22.48
CA GLU A 87 -4.05 -9.53 -22.41
C GLU A 87 -4.53 -10.28 -21.17
N THR A 88 -5.06 -11.49 -21.40
CA THR A 88 -5.45 -12.38 -20.31
C THR A 88 -4.23 -13.07 -19.70
N THR A 89 -4.07 -12.96 -18.39
CA THR A 89 -3.13 -13.74 -17.60
C THR A 89 -3.85 -14.93 -16.97
N GLU A 90 -3.48 -16.15 -17.33
CA GLU A 90 -3.97 -17.34 -16.67
C GLU A 90 -3.12 -17.62 -15.42
N ILE A 91 -3.75 -17.76 -14.26
CA ILE A 91 -3.09 -18.13 -13.00
C ILE A 91 -3.43 -19.60 -12.71
N ILE A 92 -2.42 -20.45 -12.64
CA ILE A 92 -2.55 -21.87 -12.31
C ILE A 92 -1.95 -22.07 -10.93
N ILE A 93 -2.77 -22.50 -10.00
CA ILE A 93 -2.38 -22.74 -8.61
C ILE A 93 -2.21 -24.23 -8.40
N GLY A 94 -1.00 -24.62 -7.96
CA GLY A 94 -0.68 -25.96 -7.49
C GLY A 94 -0.50 -26.00 -5.99
N GLN A 95 -0.19 -27.15 -5.41
CA GLN A 95 0.01 -27.29 -3.96
C GLN A 95 1.15 -26.44 -3.40
N ARG A 96 2.28 -26.34 -4.11
CA ARG A 96 3.48 -25.62 -3.68
C ARG A 96 4.02 -24.66 -4.73
N HIS A 97 3.35 -24.54 -5.88
CA HIS A 97 3.80 -23.72 -6.98
C HIS A 97 2.63 -22.95 -7.58
N ILE A 98 2.95 -21.80 -8.12
CA ILE A 98 2.05 -20.98 -8.93
C ILE A 98 2.67 -20.81 -10.32
N ALA A 99 1.85 -20.80 -11.36
CA ALA A 99 2.28 -20.46 -12.69
C ALA A 99 1.40 -19.34 -13.26
N PHE A 100 2.05 -18.34 -13.84
CA PHE A 100 1.43 -17.26 -14.60
C PHE A 100 1.71 -17.52 -16.08
N LYS A 101 0.66 -17.66 -16.88
CA LYS A 101 0.77 -17.71 -18.34
C LYS A 101 0.38 -16.33 -18.90
N ILE A 102 1.31 -15.71 -19.58
CA ILE A 102 1.18 -14.37 -20.14
C ILE A 102 1.68 -14.47 -21.58
N LYS A 103 0.79 -14.36 -22.58
CA LYS A 103 1.15 -14.61 -24.00
C LYS A 103 1.87 -15.95 -24.17
N ASN A 104 3.08 -15.87 -24.73
CA ASN A 104 3.97 -17.02 -24.95
C ASN A 104 4.89 -17.31 -23.76
N TYR A 105 4.77 -16.55 -22.67
CA TYR A 105 5.59 -16.71 -21.47
C TYR A 105 4.87 -17.53 -20.41
N LYS A 106 5.65 -18.30 -19.66
CA LYS A 106 5.17 -18.99 -18.46
C LYS A 106 6.15 -18.76 -17.33
N VAL A 107 5.70 -18.03 -16.31
CA VAL A 107 6.45 -17.81 -15.06
C VAL A 107 5.99 -18.85 -14.05
N ILE A 108 6.90 -19.67 -13.57
CA ILE A 108 6.62 -20.67 -12.52
C ILE A 108 7.40 -20.27 -11.27
N SER A 109 6.72 -20.22 -10.15
CA SER A 109 7.32 -19.88 -8.87
C SER A 109 6.88 -20.84 -7.77
N ARG A 110 7.75 -21.03 -6.78
CA ARG A 110 7.40 -21.71 -5.54
C ARG A 110 6.63 -20.74 -4.65
N LEU A 111 5.56 -21.22 -4.01
CA LEU A 111 4.82 -20.46 -3.00
C LEU A 111 5.64 -20.39 -1.71
N ILE A 112 5.48 -19.33 -0.94
CA ILE A 112 6.08 -19.20 0.39
C ILE A 112 5.17 -19.94 1.37
N GLU A 113 5.75 -20.92 2.09
CA GLU A 113 5.03 -21.68 3.10
C GLU A 113 5.01 -20.91 4.43
N GLY A 114 3.91 -20.98 5.16
CA GLY A 114 3.73 -20.36 6.47
C GLY A 114 2.34 -19.73 6.64
N THR A 115 2.06 -19.27 7.86
CA THR A 115 0.82 -18.57 8.19
C THR A 115 1.02 -17.07 8.03
N PHE A 116 0.24 -16.45 7.16
CA PHE A 116 0.21 -14.99 7.03
C PHE A 116 -0.51 -14.39 8.24
N ILE A 117 -0.12 -13.17 8.64
CA ILE A 117 -0.74 -12.47 9.77
C ILE A 117 -2.24 -12.22 9.51
N ASP A 118 -3.04 -12.14 10.57
CA ASP A 118 -4.39 -11.59 10.48
C ASP A 118 -4.33 -10.07 10.19
N TYR A 119 -4.22 -9.74 8.91
CA TYR A 119 -4.14 -8.36 8.44
C TYR A 119 -5.40 -7.55 8.75
N LYS A 120 -6.55 -8.21 8.91
CA LYS A 120 -7.84 -7.53 9.20
C LYS A 120 -7.81 -6.85 10.56
N SER A 121 -7.10 -7.43 11.53
CA SER A 121 -6.91 -6.84 12.86
C SER A 121 -5.98 -5.63 12.86
N ALA A 122 -5.10 -5.51 11.87
CA ALA A 122 -4.16 -4.40 11.74
C ALA A 122 -4.77 -3.13 11.07
N ILE A 123 -5.96 -3.25 10.49
CA ILE A 123 -6.67 -2.10 9.90
C ILE A 123 -7.37 -1.33 11.02
N PRO A 124 -7.07 -0.02 11.22
CA PRO A 124 -7.81 0.82 12.15
C PRO A 124 -9.31 0.82 11.82
N LYS A 125 -10.16 0.64 12.83
CA LYS A 125 -11.62 0.56 12.65
C LYS A 125 -12.33 1.88 12.93
N ASP A 126 -11.74 2.68 13.83
CA ASP A 126 -12.31 3.95 14.24
C ASP A 126 -11.75 5.08 13.36
N THR A 127 -12.54 6.13 13.21
CA THR A 127 -12.19 7.34 12.48
C THR A 127 -12.35 8.52 13.40
N LYS A 128 -11.26 9.21 13.74
CA LYS A 128 -11.28 10.45 14.52
C LYS A 128 -11.05 11.68 13.67
N THR A 129 -10.26 11.53 12.61
CA THR A 129 -9.93 12.61 11.69
C THR A 129 -9.98 12.07 10.26
N GLU A 130 -10.66 12.80 9.39
CA GLU A 130 -10.82 12.48 7.97
C GLU A 130 -10.48 13.68 7.11
N VAL A 131 -9.73 13.46 6.04
CA VAL A 131 -9.40 14.48 5.05
C VAL A 131 -9.58 13.92 3.65
N VAL A 132 -10.30 14.64 2.80
CA VAL A 132 -10.37 14.38 1.37
C VAL A 132 -9.47 15.40 0.67
N ILE A 133 -8.50 14.91 -0.09
CA ILE A 133 -7.48 15.76 -0.69
C ILE A 133 -7.15 15.30 -2.11
N ASN A 134 -6.79 16.28 -2.97
CA ASN A 134 -6.22 15.95 -4.27
C ASN A 134 -4.87 15.23 -4.10
N THR A 135 -4.76 14.06 -4.73
CA THR A 135 -3.62 13.15 -4.60
C THR A 135 -2.31 13.80 -5.01
N ARG A 136 -2.31 14.56 -6.12
CA ARG A 136 -1.12 15.24 -6.61
C ARG A 136 -0.62 16.31 -5.66
N THR A 137 -1.54 17.03 -5.03
CA THR A 137 -1.23 18.09 -4.08
C THR A 137 -0.46 17.55 -2.87
N ILE A 138 -0.95 16.48 -2.24
CA ILE A 138 -0.28 15.89 -1.08
C ILE A 138 1.03 15.19 -1.47
N ILE A 139 1.10 14.50 -2.61
CA ILE A 139 2.34 13.89 -3.12
C ILE A 139 3.42 14.96 -3.30
N ASN A 140 3.11 16.07 -3.99
CA ASN A 140 4.07 17.14 -4.22
C ASN A 140 4.59 17.76 -2.91
N ALA A 141 3.72 17.91 -1.91
CA ALA A 141 4.11 18.44 -0.61
C ALA A 141 5.06 17.48 0.13
N VAL A 142 4.75 16.17 0.15
CA VAL A 142 5.62 15.16 0.77
C VAL A 142 6.94 15.01 -0.01
N GLU A 143 6.92 15.12 -1.34
CA GLU A 143 8.14 15.10 -2.17
C GLU A 143 9.07 16.26 -1.86
N ARG A 144 8.55 17.45 -1.52
CA ARG A 144 9.37 18.59 -1.08
C ARG A 144 10.11 18.35 0.24
N MET A 145 9.65 17.40 1.06
CA MET A 145 10.35 16.98 2.29
C MET A 145 11.53 16.02 2.00
N SER A 146 11.51 15.34 0.84
CA SER A 146 12.49 14.29 0.51
C SER A 146 13.96 14.74 0.51
N PRO A 147 14.34 15.95 0.03
CA PRO A 147 15.74 16.38 0.05
C PRO A 147 16.33 16.53 1.46
N ILE A 148 15.48 16.82 2.46
CA ILE A 148 15.87 16.97 3.87
C ILE A 148 15.88 15.61 4.58
N ASN A 149 15.03 14.69 4.14
CA ASN A 149 14.94 13.33 4.67
C ASN A 149 15.88 12.40 3.91
N ASN A 150 17.15 12.30 4.35
CA ASN A 150 18.04 11.34 3.74
C ASN A 150 17.90 9.96 4.41
N ASP A 151 18.14 8.89 3.62
CA ASP A 151 17.96 7.49 4.04
C ASP A 151 18.77 7.09 5.31
N ARG A 152 19.82 7.83 5.64
CA ARG A 152 20.69 7.54 6.80
C ARG A 152 20.14 8.06 8.12
N MET A 153 19.32 9.11 8.10
CA MET A 153 18.85 9.78 9.32
C MET A 153 17.43 9.44 9.71
N GLN A 154 16.62 8.87 8.80
CA GLN A 154 15.24 8.45 9.04
C GLN A 154 14.40 9.49 9.83
N SER A 155 14.65 10.80 9.57
CA SER A 155 13.87 11.84 10.20
C SER A 155 12.42 11.73 9.76
N PRO A 156 11.45 11.68 10.70
CA PRO A 156 10.05 11.58 10.30
C PRO A 156 9.59 12.86 9.58
N VAL A 157 8.73 12.70 8.59
CA VAL A 157 7.89 13.80 8.11
C VAL A 157 6.79 13.97 9.15
N ARG A 158 6.80 15.10 9.85
CA ARG A 158 5.75 15.51 10.79
C ARG A 158 4.59 16.06 10.00
N CYS A 159 3.41 15.54 10.23
CA CYS A 159 2.16 15.99 9.63
C CYS A 159 1.21 16.43 10.74
N THR A 160 0.81 17.70 10.73
CA THR A 160 -0.19 18.25 11.66
C THR A 160 -1.46 18.55 10.89
N PHE A 161 -2.55 17.94 11.30
CA PHE A 161 -3.89 18.10 10.75
C PHE A 161 -4.70 18.95 11.72
N SER A 162 -4.92 20.22 11.43
CA SER A 162 -5.69 21.15 12.27
C SER A 162 -6.12 22.38 11.46
N ASP A 163 -7.18 23.06 11.92
CA ASP A 163 -7.60 24.38 11.40
C ASP A 163 -7.78 24.44 9.89
N ASP A 164 -8.31 23.38 9.28
CA ASP A 164 -8.45 23.21 7.82
C ASP A 164 -7.12 23.33 7.06
N GLU A 165 -6.03 22.91 7.69
CA GLU A 165 -4.70 22.87 7.10
C GLU A 165 -3.97 21.56 7.44
N ILE A 166 -3.19 21.04 6.47
CA ILE A 166 -2.16 20.04 6.72
C ILE A 166 -0.81 20.74 6.70
N LYS A 167 -0.15 20.81 7.86
CA LYS A 167 1.22 21.31 7.97
C LYS A 167 2.18 20.14 7.91
N LEU A 168 3.15 20.22 7.00
CA LEU A 168 4.20 19.24 6.83
C LEU A 168 5.52 19.86 7.24
N SER A 169 6.30 19.15 8.04
CA SER A 169 7.66 19.58 8.37
C SER A 169 8.62 18.40 8.47
N CYS A 170 9.87 18.64 8.06
CA CYS A 170 10.95 17.69 8.21
C CYS A 170 12.21 18.43 8.64
N ILE A 171 12.88 17.95 9.69
CA ILE A 171 14.10 18.52 10.23
C ILE A 171 15.18 17.45 10.26
N SER A 172 16.36 17.78 9.77
CA SER A 172 17.54 16.93 9.86
C SER A 172 18.80 17.76 10.05
N SER A 173 19.97 17.13 10.14
CA SER A 173 21.25 17.83 10.26
C SER A 173 21.62 18.70 9.06
N ILE A 174 20.99 18.50 7.91
CA ILE A 174 21.26 19.25 6.68
C ILE A 174 20.30 20.42 6.46
N GLY A 175 19.22 20.52 7.24
CA GLY A 175 18.29 21.63 7.15
C GLY A 175 16.87 21.31 7.60
N ARG A 176 15.97 22.21 7.23
CA ARG A 176 14.54 22.12 7.52
C ARG A 176 13.75 22.39 6.25
N ALA A 177 12.65 21.66 6.08
CA ALA A 177 11.63 21.91 5.07
C ALA A 177 10.26 21.99 5.77
N ASP A 178 9.45 22.97 5.35
CA ASP A 178 8.09 23.17 5.83
C ASP A 178 7.18 23.42 4.62
N ASP A 179 5.95 22.94 4.72
CA ASP A 179 4.90 23.15 3.72
C ASP A 179 3.52 23.17 4.37
N VAL A 180 2.56 23.84 3.75
CA VAL A 180 1.18 23.95 4.23
C VAL A 180 0.22 23.74 3.09
N ILE A 181 -0.78 22.91 3.31
CA ILE A 181 -1.86 22.64 2.37
C ILE A 181 -3.18 23.04 3.03
N SER A 182 -3.88 23.99 2.48
CA SER A 182 -5.25 24.33 2.92
C SER A 182 -6.22 23.30 2.36
N VAL A 183 -6.92 22.60 3.26
CA VAL A 183 -7.88 21.54 2.92
C VAL A 183 -8.83 21.34 4.09
N PRO A 184 -10.15 21.17 3.87
CA PRO A 184 -11.11 20.90 4.94
C PRO A 184 -10.74 19.62 5.71
N ILE A 185 -10.76 19.71 7.03
CA ILE A 185 -10.49 18.61 7.96
C ILE A 185 -11.72 18.34 8.79
N VAL A 186 -12.14 17.09 8.84
CA VAL A 186 -13.29 16.67 9.64
C VAL A 186 -12.79 15.85 10.82
N GLY A 187 -13.07 16.30 12.03
CA GLY A 187 -12.74 15.58 13.27
C GLY A 187 -11.73 16.28 14.17
N GLU A 188 -10.98 15.48 14.94
CA GLU A 188 -10.02 15.96 15.94
C GLU A 188 -8.70 16.40 15.28
N SER A 189 -8.06 17.43 15.85
CA SER A 189 -6.68 17.77 15.46
C SER A 189 -5.72 16.64 15.85
N VAL A 190 -4.78 16.32 14.96
CA VAL A 190 -3.78 15.27 15.20
C VAL A 190 -2.42 15.65 14.62
N GLU A 191 -1.37 15.38 15.40
CA GLU A 191 0.01 15.46 14.95
C GLU A 191 0.60 14.06 14.92
N ILE A 192 1.22 13.69 13.79
CA ILE A 192 1.69 12.33 13.52
C ILE A 192 2.94 12.37 12.63
N GLY A 193 3.90 11.47 12.87
CA GLY A 193 5.11 11.34 12.06
C GLY A 193 5.08 10.14 11.15
N PHE A 194 5.64 10.26 9.96
CA PHE A 194 5.75 9.15 9.01
C PHE A 194 7.15 9.02 8.40
N ASN A 195 7.51 7.81 8.03
CA ASN A 195 8.62 7.60 7.10
C ASN A 195 8.22 8.17 5.72
N ASN A 196 9.04 9.07 5.18
CA ASN A 196 8.77 9.77 3.93
C ASN A 196 8.53 8.80 2.76
N LYS A 197 9.38 7.78 2.61
CA LYS A 197 9.27 6.78 1.55
C LYS A 197 7.97 5.98 1.67
N TYR A 198 7.62 5.52 2.87
CA TYR A 198 6.42 4.71 3.08
C TYR A 198 5.14 5.52 2.83
N LEU A 199 5.15 6.77 3.25
CA LEU A 199 4.05 7.70 2.98
C LEU A 199 3.89 7.95 1.47
N LEU A 200 4.98 8.29 0.76
CA LEU A 200 4.95 8.49 -0.69
C LEU A 200 4.50 7.26 -1.45
N ASP A 201 4.97 6.08 -1.09
CA ASP A 201 4.58 4.84 -1.74
C ASP A 201 3.06 4.59 -1.60
N ALA A 202 2.50 4.81 -0.41
CA ALA A 202 1.07 4.67 -0.18
C ALA A 202 0.24 5.66 -1.02
N LEU A 203 0.67 6.93 -1.05
CA LEU A 203 -0.01 8.00 -1.79
C LEU A 203 0.05 7.77 -3.31
N LYS A 204 1.22 7.43 -3.85
CA LYS A 204 1.44 7.23 -5.29
C LYS A 204 0.68 6.03 -5.86
N ASN A 205 0.53 4.97 -5.06
CA ASN A 205 -0.15 3.76 -5.49
C ASN A 205 -1.68 3.78 -5.31
N ALA A 206 -2.25 4.83 -4.73
CA ALA A 206 -3.69 5.03 -4.70
C ALA A 206 -4.29 5.25 -6.10
N ASP A 207 -3.49 5.81 -7.02
CA ASP A 207 -3.77 5.94 -8.47
C ASP A 207 -5.17 6.54 -8.78
N THR A 208 -5.47 7.65 -8.14
CA THR A 208 -6.74 8.37 -8.27
C THR A 208 -6.52 9.86 -8.06
N ASP A 209 -7.39 10.70 -8.61
CA ASP A 209 -7.30 12.17 -8.47
C ASP A 209 -7.51 12.64 -7.04
N GLU A 210 -8.36 11.96 -6.27
CA GLU A 210 -8.68 12.29 -4.89
C GLU A 210 -8.59 11.08 -3.98
N ILE A 211 -7.96 11.28 -2.85
CA ILE A 211 -7.82 10.28 -1.79
C ILE A 211 -8.44 10.76 -0.49
N LYS A 212 -8.81 9.79 0.31
CA LYS A 212 -9.24 9.96 1.68
C LYS A 212 -8.11 9.49 2.60
N LEU A 213 -7.68 10.37 3.51
CA LEU A 213 -6.79 10.09 4.62
C LEU A 213 -7.65 9.91 5.88
N ILE A 214 -7.47 8.79 6.58
CA ILE A 214 -8.23 8.49 7.80
C ILE A 214 -7.24 8.22 8.93
N LEU A 215 -7.39 8.97 10.03
CA LEU A 215 -6.53 8.88 11.20
C LEU A 215 -7.36 8.59 12.46
N ASN A 216 -6.77 7.82 13.35
CA ASN A 216 -7.35 7.50 14.66
C ASN A 216 -6.37 7.84 15.80
N GLY A 217 -5.79 9.05 15.72
CA GLY A 217 -4.82 9.57 16.68
C GLY A 217 -3.36 9.32 16.28
N PRO A 218 -2.39 9.77 17.10
CA PRO A 218 -0.98 9.86 16.72
C PRO A 218 -0.21 8.53 16.73
N LEU A 219 -0.79 7.48 17.31
CA LEU A 219 -0.13 6.18 17.48
C LEU A 219 -0.70 5.07 16.60
N MET A 220 -1.78 5.35 15.88
CA MET A 220 -2.43 4.37 15.00
C MET A 220 -2.03 4.63 13.55
N GLY A 221 -2.00 3.58 12.74
CA GLY A 221 -1.71 3.71 11.32
C GLY A 221 -2.73 4.60 10.60
N MET A 222 -2.24 5.46 9.70
CA MET A 222 -3.10 6.23 8.81
C MET A 222 -3.54 5.36 7.64
N ILE A 223 -4.83 5.40 7.33
CA ILE A 223 -5.39 4.77 6.13
C ILE A 223 -5.35 5.76 4.97
N VAL A 224 -4.90 5.30 3.82
CA VAL A 224 -4.96 5.98 2.52
C VAL A 224 -5.83 5.16 1.59
N LYS A 225 -6.90 5.73 1.06
CA LYS A 225 -7.77 5.06 0.09
C LYS A 225 -8.38 6.04 -0.93
N PRO A 226 -8.78 5.57 -2.12
CA PRO A 226 -9.57 6.37 -3.07
C PRO A 226 -10.89 6.84 -2.45
N VAL A 227 -11.37 8.01 -2.88
CA VAL A 227 -12.68 8.54 -2.41
C VAL A 227 -13.84 7.73 -3.00
N LYS A 228 -13.73 7.33 -4.27
CA LYS A 228 -14.82 6.71 -5.04
C LYS A 228 -14.79 5.18 -5.09
N SER A 229 -13.82 4.54 -4.42
CA SER A 229 -13.63 3.09 -4.51
C SER A 229 -13.04 2.54 -3.22
N ASP A 230 -13.51 1.37 -2.80
CA ASP A 230 -12.93 0.60 -1.71
C ASP A 230 -12.01 -0.53 -2.23
N SER A 231 -11.67 -0.50 -3.51
CA SER A 231 -10.84 -1.55 -4.13
C SER A 231 -9.37 -1.48 -3.72
N TYR A 232 -8.88 -0.33 -3.27
CA TYR A 232 -7.52 -0.13 -2.74
C TYR A 232 -7.55 0.47 -1.34
N LEU A 233 -6.68 -0.04 -0.48
CA LEU A 233 -6.44 0.49 0.85
C LEU A 233 -4.97 0.32 1.20
N SER A 234 -4.34 1.38 1.68
CA SER A 234 -3.02 1.30 2.30
C SER A 234 -3.07 1.78 3.75
N VAL A 235 -2.26 1.17 4.61
CA VAL A 235 -2.04 1.62 5.99
C VAL A 235 -0.56 1.95 6.14
N VAL A 236 -0.26 3.13 6.66
CA VAL A 236 1.12 3.56 6.98
C VAL A 236 1.24 3.71 8.48
N VAL A 237 2.13 2.94 9.09
CA VAL A 237 2.38 2.97 10.54
C VAL A 237 3.17 4.23 10.90
N PRO A 238 2.80 4.94 11.98
CA PRO A 238 3.49 6.16 12.38
C PRO A 238 4.88 5.89 12.94
N MET A 239 5.75 6.87 12.78
CA MET A 239 7.02 6.98 13.50
C MET A 239 6.85 7.85 14.74
N ARG A 240 7.58 7.53 15.80
CA ARG A 240 7.62 8.39 17.00
C ARG A 240 8.26 9.73 16.64
N LEU A 241 7.57 10.81 17.00
CA LEU A 241 8.14 12.15 16.96
C LEU A 241 8.99 12.36 18.21
N ALA A 242 10.22 12.85 18.03
CA ALA A 242 10.99 13.35 19.16
C ALA A 242 10.31 14.63 19.67
N ASN A 243 10.18 14.75 20.99
CA ASN A 243 9.75 16.02 21.59
C ASN A 243 10.85 17.05 21.30
N GLU A 244 10.48 18.14 20.69
CA GLU A 244 11.35 19.34 20.60
C GLU A 244 11.45 19.92 22.01
N ASN A 245 12.60 19.70 22.67
CA ASN A 245 12.93 20.39 23.92
C ASN A 245 13.53 21.77 23.59
#